data_303a6c324e9a01ffe422e672fffc7c13
#
_entry.id   303a6c324e9a01ffe422e672fffc7c13
#
_cell.length_a   1.000
_cell.length_b   1.000
_cell.length_c   1.000
_cell.angle_alpha   90.00
_cell.angle_beta   90.00
_cell.angle_gamma   90.00
#
_symmetry.space_group_name_H-M   'P 1'
#
loop_
_entity.id
_entity.type
_entity.pdbx_description
1 polymer ?
#
loop_
_entity_poly.entity_id
_entity_poly.type
_entity_poly.pdbx_seq_one_letter_code
_entity_poly.pdbx_strand_id
1 'polypeptide(L)'
;KVYGHLPALELINYHKINGGVSRYEKFKYLFTNILCRPFDSEEIGKLLLNFSNEVKKALLTCEVASNIKELREKTKSAKWMIVSGGDQMELREVFLKRGLNVYFDCGIFGSPDDKNEILKREKRKGNISGKSLYLGDSEYDYQVATAEQMDFIFLSKWTEVKYWKEKFTH
;
A
#
# COMPACT_ATOMS: atom_id res chain seq x y z
N LYS A 1 -4.86 18.81 10.81
CA LYS A 1 -5.26 20.08 11.49
C LYS A 1 -4.19 20.62 12.46
N VAL A 2 -3.27 19.77 12.91
CA VAL A 2 -2.20 20.17 13.88
C VAL A 2 -1.30 21.29 13.31
N TYR A 3 -1.02 21.26 12.02
CA TYR A 3 -0.12 22.25 11.35
C TYR A 3 -0.88 23.26 10.50
N GLY A 4 -2.18 23.41 10.68
CA GLY A 4 -3.02 24.31 9.92
C GLY A 4 -3.66 23.69 8.66
N HIS A 5 -4.49 24.48 8.00
CA HIS A 5 -5.30 24.01 6.87
C HIS A 5 -4.47 23.85 5.60
N LEU A 6 -3.61 24.80 5.27
CA LEU A 6 -2.81 24.76 4.03
C LEU A 6 -1.83 23.60 3.99
N PRO A 7 -0.98 23.35 5.00
CA PRO A 7 -0.12 22.16 5.03
C PRO A 7 -0.88 20.85 4.95
N ALA A 8 -2.07 20.78 5.55
CA ALA A 8 -2.91 19.59 5.46
C ALA A 8 -3.41 19.32 4.02
N LEU A 9 -3.85 20.38 3.32
CA LEU A 9 -4.27 20.27 1.91
C LEU A 9 -3.10 19.85 1.00
N GLU A 10 -1.93 20.43 1.19
CA GLU A 10 -0.75 20.07 0.41
C GLU A 10 -0.34 18.62 0.64
N LEU A 11 -0.36 18.15 1.88
CA LEU A 11 -0.09 16.74 2.19
C LEU A 11 -1.14 15.79 1.58
N ILE A 12 -2.41 16.16 1.58
CA ILE A 12 -3.49 15.40 0.94
C ILE A 12 -3.25 15.34 -0.57
N ASN A 13 -2.90 16.44 -1.21
CA ASN A 13 -2.58 16.46 -2.64
C ASN A 13 -1.36 15.59 -2.96
N TYR A 14 -0.30 15.72 -2.16
CA TYR A 14 0.86 14.85 -2.28
C TYR A 14 0.50 13.36 -2.12
N HIS A 15 -0.35 13.04 -1.15
CA HIS A 15 -0.83 11.67 -0.94
C HIS A 15 -1.57 11.11 -2.16
N LYS A 16 -2.45 11.89 -2.79
CA LYS A 16 -3.22 11.47 -3.97
C LYS A 16 -2.32 11.22 -5.20
N ILE A 17 -1.31 12.06 -5.39
CA ILE A 17 -0.36 11.91 -6.50
C ILE A 17 0.58 10.73 -6.26
N ASN A 18 0.96 10.50 -5.00
CA ASN A 18 1.91 9.46 -4.60
C ASN A 18 1.19 8.29 -3.91
N GLY A 19 0.10 7.79 -4.52
CA GLY A 19 -0.58 6.59 -4.06
C GLY A 19 0.39 5.40 -3.94
N GLY A 20 0.22 4.56 -2.94
CA GLY A 20 1.07 3.38 -2.71
C GLY A 20 2.42 3.64 -2.01
N VAL A 21 2.89 4.89 -1.94
CA VAL A 21 4.08 5.27 -1.16
C VAL A 21 3.79 5.22 0.34
N SER A 22 4.78 4.85 1.15
CA SER A 22 4.62 4.66 2.59
C SER A 22 4.25 5.95 3.33
N ARG A 23 3.51 5.81 4.44
CA ARG A 23 3.18 6.92 5.33
C ARG A 23 4.41 7.59 5.95
N TYR A 24 5.48 6.85 6.16
CA TYR A 24 6.74 7.36 6.70
C TYR A 24 7.36 8.40 5.76
N GLU A 25 7.45 8.09 4.48
CA GLU A 25 7.94 9.01 3.46
C GLU A 25 7.00 10.23 3.29
N LYS A 26 5.69 10.03 3.39
CA LYS A 26 4.72 11.14 3.32
C LYS A 26 4.84 12.11 4.50
N PHE A 27 5.04 11.62 5.72
CA PHE A 27 5.27 12.50 6.86
C PHE A 27 6.66 13.16 6.82
N LYS A 28 7.68 12.47 6.34
CA LYS A 28 8.98 13.11 6.09
C LYS A 28 8.84 14.26 5.10
N TYR A 29 8.14 14.05 3.99
CA TYR A 29 7.82 15.10 3.01
C TYR A 29 7.07 16.28 3.64
N LEU A 30 6.12 16.03 4.54
CA LEU A 30 5.42 17.10 5.28
C LEU A 30 6.42 18.04 5.97
N PHE A 31 7.39 17.50 6.69
CA PHE A 31 8.34 18.33 7.43
C PHE A 31 9.36 19.01 6.53
N THR A 32 9.95 18.26 5.61
CA THR A 32 11.06 18.76 4.78
C THR A 32 10.61 19.71 3.67
N ASN A 33 9.45 19.45 3.04
CA ASN A 33 9.01 20.17 1.85
C ASN A 33 7.84 21.11 2.10
N ILE A 34 6.89 20.74 2.95
CA ILE A 34 5.70 21.57 3.20
C ILE A 34 5.96 22.56 4.35
N LEU A 35 6.50 22.06 5.47
CA LEU A 35 6.79 22.90 6.64
C LEU A 35 8.20 23.53 6.59
N CYS A 36 9.05 23.10 5.64
CA CYS A 36 10.41 23.60 5.43
C CYS A 36 11.24 23.66 6.72
N ARG A 37 11.12 22.64 7.57
CA ARG A 37 11.88 22.54 8.81
C ARG A 37 12.34 21.10 9.09
N PRO A 38 13.39 20.92 9.91
CA PRO A 38 13.75 19.57 10.37
C PRO A 38 12.61 18.95 11.18
N PHE A 39 12.54 17.63 11.13
CA PHE A 39 11.57 16.87 11.93
C PHE A 39 12.23 16.37 13.22
N ASP A 40 11.43 16.36 14.27
CA ASP A 40 11.76 15.71 15.52
C ASP A 40 11.18 14.28 15.49
N SER A 41 11.96 13.31 15.94
CA SER A 41 11.58 11.90 15.99
C SER A 41 10.33 11.67 16.86
N GLU A 42 10.20 12.41 17.97
CA GLU A 42 9.03 12.32 18.85
C GLU A 42 7.76 12.86 18.17
N GLU A 43 7.90 13.98 17.45
CA GLU A 43 6.79 14.59 16.71
C GLU A 43 6.26 13.68 15.61
N ILE A 44 7.17 13.10 14.81
CA ILE A 44 6.80 12.09 13.80
C ILE A 44 6.17 10.88 14.45
N GLY A 45 6.71 10.38 15.55
CA GLY A 45 6.16 9.23 16.28
C GLY A 45 4.71 9.47 16.73
N LYS A 46 4.40 10.66 17.26
CA LYS A 46 3.02 11.04 17.64
C LYS A 46 2.07 11.08 16.43
N LEU A 47 2.53 11.62 15.30
CA LEU A 47 1.72 11.66 14.07
C LEU A 47 1.46 10.27 13.52
N LEU A 48 2.48 9.42 13.46
CA LEU A 48 2.36 8.05 13.01
C LEU A 48 1.40 7.25 13.88
N LEU A 49 1.49 7.41 15.21
CA LEU A 49 0.58 6.73 16.15
C LEU A 49 -0.87 7.17 15.95
N ASN A 50 -1.13 8.47 15.87
CA ASN A 50 -2.47 9.00 15.65
C ASN A 50 -3.05 8.53 14.30
N PHE A 51 -2.24 8.61 13.25
CA PHE A 51 -2.62 8.15 11.93
C PHE A 51 -2.91 6.64 11.92
N SER A 52 -2.06 5.84 12.56
CA SER A 52 -2.22 4.39 12.71
C SER A 52 -3.55 4.04 13.37
N ASN A 53 -3.91 4.72 14.45
CA ASN A 53 -5.16 4.48 15.16
C ASN A 53 -6.40 4.75 14.28
N GLU A 54 -6.39 5.84 13.51
CA GLU A 54 -7.49 6.17 12.61
C GLU A 54 -7.57 5.21 11.42
N VAL A 55 -6.42 4.87 10.81
CA VAL A 55 -6.36 3.90 9.70
C VAL A 55 -6.82 2.52 10.14
N LYS A 56 -6.41 2.04 11.30
CA LYS A 56 -6.87 0.76 11.84
C LYS A 56 -8.39 0.69 11.96
N LYS A 57 -9.01 1.73 12.54
CA LYS A 57 -10.49 1.80 12.65
C LYS A 57 -11.14 1.68 11.27
N ALA A 58 -10.65 2.44 10.29
CA ALA A 58 -11.17 2.42 8.94
C ALA A 58 -10.97 1.05 8.26
N LEU A 59 -9.78 0.45 8.38
CA LEU A 59 -9.46 -0.85 7.78
C LEU A 59 -10.27 -2.02 8.38
N LEU A 60 -10.66 -1.94 9.65
CA LEU A 60 -11.48 -2.97 10.28
C LEU A 60 -12.90 -3.03 9.69
N THR A 61 -13.40 -1.96 9.10
CA THR A 61 -14.77 -1.83 8.61
C THR A 61 -14.86 -1.56 7.10
N CYS A 62 -13.74 -1.30 6.41
CA CYS A 62 -13.75 -1.01 4.97
C CYS A 62 -14.27 -2.20 4.14
N GLU A 63 -14.76 -1.90 2.95
CA GLU A 63 -15.21 -2.91 1.98
C GLU A 63 -14.05 -3.87 1.63
N VAL A 64 -14.39 -5.15 1.50
CA VAL A 64 -13.52 -6.17 0.91
C VAL A 64 -14.07 -6.53 -0.45
N ALA A 65 -13.20 -6.86 -1.40
CA ALA A 65 -13.63 -7.32 -2.71
C ALA A 65 -14.61 -8.50 -2.57
N SER A 66 -15.82 -8.32 -3.07
CA SER A 66 -16.93 -9.27 -2.90
C SER A 66 -16.58 -10.68 -3.37
N ASN A 67 -15.78 -10.79 -4.41
CA ASN A 67 -15.43 -12.07 -5.05
C ASN A 67 -14.09 -12.65 -4.58
N ILE A 68 -13.48 -12.12 -3.51
CA ILE A 68 -12.14 -12.58 -3.09
C ILE A 68 -12.09 -14.07 -2.77
N LYS A 69 -13.13 -14.60 -2.13
CA LYS A 69 -13.23 -16.03 -1.79
C LYS A 69 -13.32 -16.88 -3.04
N GLU A 70 -14.19 -16.51 -3.97
CA GLU A 70 -14.35 -17.21 -5.25
C GLU A 70 -13.08 -17.16 -6.09
N LEU A 71 -12.44 -15.99 -6.16
CA LEU A 71 -11.17 -15.84 -6.86
C LEU A 71 -10.08 -16.72 -6.23
N ARG A 72 -9.99 -16.78 -4.90
CA ARG A 72 -9.05 -17.67 -4.21
C ARG A 72 -9.29 -19.15 -4.55
N GLU A 73 -10.54 -19.60 -4.57
CA GLU A 73 -10.88 -20.98 -4.94
C GLU A 73 -10.48 -21.30 -6.38
N LYS A 74 -10.75 -20.39 -7.32
CA LYS A 74 -10.36 -20.56 -8.73
C LYS A 74 -8.85 -20.52 -8.95
N THR A 75 -8.10 -19.90 -8.06
CA THR A 75 -6.65 -19.74 -8.13
C THR A 75 -5.92 -20.44 -6.99
N LYS A 76 -6.47 -21.50 -6.43
CA LYS A 76 -5.90 -22.21 -5.28
C LYS A 76 -4.49 -22.79 -5.50
N SER A 77 -4.10 -23.01 -6.76
CA SER A 77 -2.75 -23.42 -7.15
C SER A 77 -1.75 -22.27 -7.17
N ALA A 78 -2.22 -21.01 -7.22
CA ALA A 78 -1.37 -19.84 -7.16
C ALA A 78 -1.13 -19.44 -5.70
N LYS A 79 0.07 -18.93 -5.41
CA LYS A 79 0.39 -18.34 -4.13
C LYS A 79 -0.02 -16.88 -4.09
N TRP A 80 -0.65 -16.47 -3.01
CA TRP A 80 -1.08 -15.09 -2.83
C TRP A 80 -0.26 -14.36 -1.77
N MET A 81 0.06 -13.10 -2.06
CA MET A 81 0.85 -12.21 -1.21
C MET A 81 0.25 -10.81 -1.20
N ILE A 82 0.32 -10.13 -0.06
CA ILE A 82 0.09 -8.69 0.03
C ILE A 82 1.43 -7.96 0.07
N VAL A 83 1.55 -6.93 -0.78
CA VAL A 83 2.65 -5.95 -0.77
C VAL A 83 2.04 -4.56 -0.75
N SER A 84 2.15 -3.85 0.35
CA SER A 84 1.42 -2.60 0.62
C SER A 84 2.35 -1.48 1.08
N GLY A 85 1.97 -0.22 0.80
CA GLY A 85 2.58 0.95 1.45
C GLY A 85 2.10 1.18 2.90
N GLY A 86 1.11 0.42 3.37
CA GLY A 86 0.65 0.44 4.76
C GLY A 86 1.65 -0.20 5.72
N ASP A 87 1.52 0.11 7.02
CA ASP A 87 2.37 -0.49 8.04
C ASP A 87 2.14 -2.00 8.15
N GLN A 88 3.21 -2.78 8.12
CA GLN A 88 3.15 -4.24 8.06
C GLN A 88 2.49 -4.86 9.29
N MET A 89 2.82 -4.38 10.48
CA MET A 89 2.27 -4.93 11.72
C MET A 89 0.78 -4.65 11.82
N GLU A 90 0.39 -3.46 11.44
CA GLU A 90 -1.00 -3.02 11.39
C GLU A 90 -1.82 -3.82 10.38
N LEU A 91 -1.30 -4.02 9.17
CA LEU A 91 -1.94 -4.85 8.16
C LEU A 91 -2.14 -6.28 8.65
N ARG A 92 -1.13 -6.90 9.23
CA ARG A 92 -1.22 -8.27 9.77
C ARG A 92 -2.26 -8.39 10.86
N GLU A 93 -2.29 -7.42 11.79
CA GLU A 93 -3.31 -7.37 12.86
C GLU A 93 -4.73 -7.25 12.29
N VAL A 94 -4.94 -6.32 11.35
CA VAL A 94 -6.25 -6.12 10.72
C VAL A 94 -6.69 -7.34 9.92
N PHE A 95 -5.81 -7.91 9.11
CA PHE A 95 -6.12 -9.09 8.30
C PHE A 95 -6.47 -10.29 9.20
N LEU A 96 -5.73 -10.47 10.30
CA LEU A 96 -6.03 -11.52 11.27
C LEU A 96 -7.40 -11.31 11.92
N LYS A 97 -7.69 -10.09 12.43
CA LYS A 97 -8.98 -9.76 13.06
C LYS A 97 -10.17 -9.92 12.12
N ARG A 98 -9.97 -9.73 10.84
CA ARG A 98 -11.00 -9.88 9.81
C ARG A 98 -11.06 -11.28 9.19
N GLY A 99 -10.20 -12.20 9.59
CA GLY A 99 -10.10 -13.54 9.02
C GLY A 99 -9.67 -13.55 7.55
N LEU A 100 -8.98 -12.50 7.09
CA LEU A 100 -8.53 -12.37 5.69
C LEU A 100 -7.12 -12.94 5.47
N ASN A 101 -6.35 -13.12 6.52
CA ASN A 101 -4.98 -13.66 6.45
C ASN A 101 -4.91 -15.06 5.82
N VAL A 102 -5.99 -15.83 5.92
CA VAL A 102 -6.08 -17.20 5.37
C VAL A 102 -5.99 -17.26 3.86
N TYR A 103 -6.22 -16.16 3.16
CA TYR A 103 -6.12 -16.09 1.70
C TYR A 103 -4.68 -15.87 1.19
N PHE A 104 -3.77 -15.40 2.05
CA PHE A 104 -2.43 -14.94 1.66
C PHE A 104 -1.34 -15.85 2.22
N ASP A 105 -1.19 -17.00 1.59
CA ASP A 105 -0.29 -18.08 2.00
C ASP A 105 1.20 -17.73 1.84
N CYS A 106 1.55 -16.72 1.02
CA CYS A 106 2.91 -16.18 0.90
C CYS A 106 3.17 -14.95 1.77
N GLY A 107 2.20 -14.55 2.62
CA GLY A 107 2.41 -13.53 3.64
C GLY A 107 1.84 -12.16 3.29
N ILE A 108 1.94 -11.28 4.30
CA ILE A 108 1.44 -9.91 4.25
C ILE A 108 2.61 -9.00 4.63
N PHE A 109 3.03 -8.17 3.69
CA PHE A 109 4.19 -7.28 3.78
C PHE A 109 3.80 -5.82 3.55
N GLY A 110 4.52 -4.92 4.19
CA GLY A 110 4.30 -3.49 4.11
C GLY A 110 5.45 -2.68 4.69
N SER A 111 5.21 -1.38 4.85
CA SER A 111 6.19 -0.47 5.45
C SER A 111 6.67 -0.95 6.83
N PRO A 112 7.93 -0.62 7.23
CA PRO A 112 8.77 0.40 6.62
C PRO A 112 9.46 0.00 5.31
N ASP A 113 9.50 -1.29 4.96
CA ASP A 113 10.13 -1.75 3.73
C ASP A 113 9.41 -1.18 2.49
N ASP A 114 10.19 -0.82 1.49
CA ASP A 114 9.69 -0.43 0.17
C ASP A 114 9.15 -1.64 -0.61
N LYS A 115 8.15 -1.41 -1.48
CA LYS A 115 7.54 -2.49 -2.27
C LYS A 115 8.56 -3.23 -3.16
N ASN A 116 9.52 -2.52 -3.77
CA ASN A 116 10.56 -3.15 -4.57
C ASN A 116 11.49 -4.01 -3.71
N GLU A 117 11.85 -3.53 -2.52
CA GLU A 117 12.67 -4.29 -1.56
C GLU A 117 11.96 -5.57 -1.11
N ILE A 118 10.67 -5.47 -0.81
CA ILE A 118 9.83 -6.62 -0.46
C ILE A 118 9.83 -7.64 -1.60
N LEU A 119 9.50 -7.23 -2.82
CA LEU A 119 9.43 -8.14 -3.97
C LEU A 119 10.77 -8.79 -4.27
N LYS A 120 11.87 -8.03 -4.28
CA LYS A 120 13.23 -8.56 -4.47
C LYS A 120 13.59 -9.58 -3.41
N ARG A 121 13.26 -9.29 -2.15
CA ARG A 121 13.50 -10.20 -1.03
C ARG A 121 12.69 -11.50 -1.18
N GLU A 122 11.41 -11.39 -1.50
CA GLU A 122 10.55 -12.57 -1.61
C GLU A 122 10.85 -13.41 -2.87
N LYS A 123 11.33 -12.81 -3.95
CA LYS A 123 11.92 -13.53 -5.09
C LYS A 123 13.15 -14.32 -4.70
N ARG A 124 14.09 -13.69 -3.98
CA ARG A 124 15.31 -14.39 -3.49
C ARG A 124 15.00 -15.57 -2.58
N LYS A 125 13.91 -15.51 -1.82
CA LYS A 125 13.42 -16.60 -0.97
C LYS A 125 12.68 -17.69 -1.74
N GLY A 126 12.39 -17.51 -3.02
CA GLY A 126 11.59 -18.44 -3.82
C GLY A 126 10.08 -18.37 -3.56
N ASN A 127 9.61 -17.37 -2.83
CA ASN A 127 8.16 -17.13 -2.61
C ASN A 127 7.46 -16.59 -3.86
N ILE A 128 8.21 -15.90 -4.72
CA ILE A 128 7.77 -15.44 -6.03
C ILE A 128 8.63 -16.17 -7.06
N SER A 129 8.00 -17.02 -7.88
CA SER A 129 8.68 -17.80 -8.91
C SER A 129 7.80 -17.99 -10.14
N GLY A 130 8.40 -18.03 -11.33
CA GLY A 130 7.68 -18.19 -12.59
C GLY A 130 6.83 -16.97 -12.95
N LYS A 131 5.71 -17.20 -13.68
CA LYS A 131 4.78 -16.13 -14.05
C LYS A 131 4.10 -15.59 -12.80
N SER A 132 4.17 -14.29 -12.63
CA SER A 132 3.64 -13.58 -11.48
C SER A 132 2.76 -12.42 -11.94
N LEU A 133 1.62 -12.25 -11.29
CA LEU A 133 0.66 -11.19 -11.57
C LEU A 133 0.58 -10.24 -10.38
N TYR A 134 0.75 -8.95 -10.65
CA TYR A 134 0.56 -7.89 -9.67
C TYR A 134 -0.80 -7.21 -9.89
N LEU A 135 -1.59 -7.09 -8.84
CA LEU A 135 -2.85 -6.37 -8.84
C LEU A 135 -2.65 -5.07 -8.06
N GLY A 136 -2.85 -3.92 -8.69
CA GLY A 136 -2.62 -2.63 -8.04
C GLY A 136 -3.54 -1.53 -8.54
N ASP A 137 -3.69 -0.47 -7.77
CA ASP A 137 -4.59 0.67 -8.02
C ASP A 137 -3.86 2.01 -8.16
N SER A 138 -2.52 2.00 -8.09
CA SER A 138 -1.67 3.18 -8.17
C SER A 138 -0.65 3.11 -9.31
N GLU A 139 -0.17 4.27 -9.73
CA GLU A 139 0.93 4.36 -10.69
C GLU A 139 2.22 3.74 -10.14
N TYR A 140 2.44 3.86 -8.84
CA TYR A 140 3.56 3.22 -8.17
C TYR A 140 3.50 1.69 -8.23
N ASP A 141 2.31 1.08 -8.11
CA ASP A 141 2.13 -0.36 -8.28
C ASP A 141 2.53 -0.82 -9.68
N TYR A 142 2.14 -0.07 -10.71
CA TYR A 142 2.52 -0.34 -12.09
C TYR A 142 4.05 -0.26 -12.29
N GLN A 143 4.68 0.79 -11.74
CA GLN A 143 6.14 0.95 -11.82
C GLN A 143 6.88 -0.21 -11.13
N VAL A 144 6.42 -0.60 -9.96
CA VAL A 144 6.99 -1.72 -9.19
C VAL A 144 6.81 -3.05 -9.92
N ALA A 145 5.62 -3.32 -10.45
CA ALA A 145 5.35 -4.53 -11.22
C ALA A 145 6.25 -4.61 -12.48
N THR A 146 6.37 -3.48 -13.20
CA THR A 146 7.22 -3.37 -14.39
C THR A 146 8.70 -3.59 -14.06
N ALA A 147 9.21 -2.93 -13.03
CA ALA A 147 10.60 -3.07 -12.58
C ALA A 147 10.93 -4.52 -12.19
N GLU A 148 9.96 -5.25 -11.67
CA GLU A 148 10.09 -6.64 -11.27
C GLU A 148 9.63 -7.63 -12.34
N GLN A 149 9.35 -7.20 -13.56
CA GLN A 149 8.95 -8.03 -14.71
C GLN A 149 7.74 -8.93 -14.40
N MET A 150 6.76 -8.35 -13.71
CA MET A 150 5.50 -9.01 -13.38
C MET A 150 4.40 -8.55 -14.33
N ASP A 151 3.47 -9.44 -14.70
CA ASP A 151 2.23 -9.02 -15.34
C ASP A 151 1.45 -8.10 -14.39
N PHE A 152 0.71 -7.12 -14.94
CA PHE A 152 0.00 -6.12 -14.13
C PHE A 152 -1.46 -6.01 -14.54
N ILE A 153 -2.37 -5.98 -13.56
CA ILE A 153 -3.77 -5.62 -13.74
C ILE A 153 -4.09 -4.39 -12.87
N PHE A 154 -4.59 -3.35 -13.52
CA PHE A 154 -5.00 -2.13 -12.84
C PHE A 154 -6.39 -2.28 -12.22
N LEU A 155 -6.50 -2.03 -10.90
CA LEU A 155 -7.74 -2.13 -10.13
C LEU A 155 -8.45 -0.77 -10.08
N SER A 156 -9.24 -0.47 -11.10
CA SER A 156 -9.87 0.86 -11.27
C SER A 156 -10.96 1.22 -10.25
N LYS A 157 -11.54 0.24 -9.54
CA LYS A 157 -12.63 0.50 -8.57
C LYS A 157 -12.18 1.34 -7.37
N TRP A 158 -10.93 1.20 -6.94
CA TRP A 158 -10.41 1.86 -5.72
C TRP A 158 -9.34 2.91 -5.99
N THR A 159 -9.02 3.17 -7.26
CA THR A 159 -7.95 4.09 -7.61
C THR A 159 -8.30 5.54 -7.36
N GLU A 160 -7.32 6.32 -6.91
CA GLU A 160 -7.35 7.79 -6.88
C GLU A 160 -6.64 8.40 -8.11
N VAL A 161 -6.11 7.57 -9.02
CA VAL A 161 -5.41 8.03 -10.23
C VAL A 161 -6.41 8.63 -11.20
N LYS A 162 -6.26 9.94 -11.47
CA LYS A 162 -7.03 10.62 -12.50
C LYS A 162 -6.58 10.17 -13.89
N TYR A 163 -7.52 10.06 -14.83
CA TYR A 163 -7.24 9.67 -16.22
C TYR A 163 -6.55 8.29 -16.38
N TRP A 164 -6.82 7.37 -15.43
CA TRP A 164 -6.23 6.04 -15.45
C TRP A 164 -6.50 5.26 -16.75
N LYS A 165 -7.66 5.51 -17.41
CA LYS A 165 -8.01 4.91 -18.71
C LYS A 165 -6.98 5.22 -19.80
N GLU A 166 -6.49 6.45 -19.85
CA GLU A 166 -5.49 6.88 -20.83
C GLU A 166 -4.09 6.30 -20.55
N LYS A 167 -3.82 6.01 -19.29
CA LYS A 167 -2.51 5.50 -18.84
C LYS A 167 -2.38 3.98 -18.92
N PHE A 168 -3.46 3.23 -18.65
CA PHE A 168 -3.42 1.79 -18.41
C PHE A 168 -4.32 0.94 -19.33
N THR A 169 -4.95 1.53 -20.35
CA THR A 169 -5.71 0.81 -21.39
C THR A 169 -4.86 0.67 -22.65
N HIS A 170 -3.98 -0.32 -22.66
CA HIS A 170 -3.28 -0.76 -23.86
C HIS A 170 -3.37 -2.28 -23.98
#